data_846a86c4b89cc3f5bd4c2e56052ead1a
#
_entry.id   846a86c4b89cc3f5bd4c2e56052ead1a
#
_cell.length_a   1.000
_cell.length_b   1.000
_cell.length_c   1.000
_cell.angle_alpha   90.00
_cell.angle_beta   90.00
_cell.angle_gamma   90.00
#
_symmetry.space_group_name_H-M   'P 1'
#
loop_
_entity.id
_entity.type
_entity.pdbx_description
1 polymer ?
#
loop_
_entity_poly.entity_id
_entity_poly.type
_entity_poly.pdbx_seq_one_letter_code
_entity_poly.pdbx_strand_id
1 'polypeptide(L)'
;MRNQKKSFRSAAPVWAAFVVPIIWLAVLMAGCYEPGMTIFTLMDAFSAATKNPFSLHWTTYTPKFIGIFLLLYGGAILFYYTGQKNTRPGEEHGSASWGSVRELDKKYRDKDAGKNVILTQHLQMSMNGKMHRRNLLQIIVGGSGSGKTRFLAKPNLMLANASFIVTDPKGEMLRAIGNLFLEEGYVLRVFDLIDPSKSDCYNPFCYIRKDADVFKLIDNFIKNTTPKGAKSNDPFWEKSETALDAALMLYLLHEAPVEDQNMETILYMIENGGAKEEDDDYQSPLDLLFEALEEEQPDHIAVRQYHIFKQAAGKTAKSILVSAAVRLASFTLPEIQRITASDDMELGKLGERKQAIFCIIPDSNDASLNFLVGMLYTQAFQELYYQADKVHQGALPVPVRLMFDEFANVALPDGYARLQATMRSRNIMSTIILQNISQLKALFKDDWEGIIGNADSFVYLGGNEQSTHKYISELLGKETIDTRTSSQSKGRNGSFSQNFQQTGRELMTPDEVRRLDNKNAIVLIRGEKPVIDEKYDILKHPNIHRTEDGGAPPYLHTPLRAFAADDLSFPIENIDDIEILEEFT
;
A
#
# COMPACT_ATOMS: atom_id res chain seq x y z
N MET A 1 18.00 5.16 -25.69
CA MET A 1 19.21 4.35 -26.04
C MET A 1 20.43 5.03 -25.41
N ARG A 2 21.08 4.42 -24.45
CA ARG A 2 22.32 4.93 -23.86
C ARG A 2 23.38 5.01 -24.95
N ASN A 3 23.80 6.22 -25.37
CA ASN A 3 25.03 6.39 -26.10
C ASN A 3 26.18 5.98 -25.17
N GLN A 4 26.52 4.69 -25.17
CA GLN A 4 27.70 4.23 -24.46
C GLN A 4 28.90 4.92 -25.13
N LYS A 5 29.69 5.69 -24.37
CA LYS A 5 31.04 6.10 -24.79
C LYS A 5 31.69 4.86 -25.38
N LYS A 6 31.98 4.86 -26.69
CA LYS A 6 32.79 3.77 -27.29
C LYS A 6 34.08 3.75 -26.50
N SER A 7 34.28 2.73 -25.70
CA SER A 7 35.48 2.59 -24.89
C SER A 7 36.66 2.46 -25.89
N PHE A 8 37.81 3.06 -25.53
CA PHE A 8 39.03 2.90 -26.32
C PHE A 8 39.26 1.44 -26.70
N ARG A 9 39.02 0.50 -25.77
CA ARG A 9 39.16 -0.95 -26.00
C ARG A 9 38.25 -1.49 -27.09
N SER A 10 37.02 -1.00 -27.24
CA SER A 10 36.11 -1.50 -28.29
C SER A 10 36.39 -0.92 -29.66
N ALA A 11 37.05 0.24 -29.76
CA ALA A 11 37.44 0.88 -30.99
C ALA A 11 38.92 0.60 -31.38
N ALA A 12 39.71 0.02 -30.50
CA ALA A 12 41.13 -0.25 -30.69
C ALA A 12 41.43 -1.05 -32.00
N PRO A 13 40.65 -2.09 -32.39
CA PRO A 13 40.89 -2.78 -33.64
C PRO A 13 40.72 -1.88 -34.88
N VAL A 14 39.75 -0.96 -34.82
CA VAL A 14 39.51 0.01 -35.91
C VAL A 14 40.69 0.98 -36.03
N TRP A 15 41.13 1.54 -34.90
CA TRP A 15 42.29 2.43 -34.88
C TRP A 15 43.56 1.70 -35.32
N ALA A 16 43.77 0.44 -34.92
CA ALA A 16 44.89 -0.36 -35.35
C ALA A 16 44.87 -0.60 -36.87
N ALA A 17 43.71 -0.84 -37.48
CA ALA A 17 43.59 -1.02 -38.93
C ALA A 17 43.99 0.23 -39.73
N PHE A 18 43.75 1.44 -39.16
CA PHE A 18 44.15 2.71 -39.82
C PHE A 18 45.66 3.02 -39.71
N VAL A 19 46.41 2.32 -38.85
CA VAL A 19 47.88 2.50 -38.76
C VAL A 19 48.56 2.17 -40.08
N VAL A 20 48.13 1.12 -40.76
CA VAL A 20 48.72 0.68 -42.05
C VAL A 20 48.57 1.74 -43.14
N PRO A 21 47.39 2.30 -43.43
CA PRO A 21 47.24 3.39 -44.36
C PRO A 21 48.05 4.65 -43.97
N ILE A 22 48.20 4.94 -42.69
CA ILE A 22 48.95 6.11 -42.20
C ILE A 22 50.45 5.92 -42.44
N ILE A 23 51.00 4.75 -42.15
CA ILE A 23 52.39 4.41 -42.48
C ILE A 23 52.61 4.47 -43.98
N TRP A 24 51.70 3.96 -44.77
CA TRP A 24 51.75 3.99 -46.22
C TRP A 24 51.79 5.44 -46.76
N LEU A 25 50.93 6.33 -46.25
CA LEU A 25 50.97 7.77 -46.59
C LEU A 25 52.27 8.42 -46.19
N ALA A 26 52.80 8.07 -45.02
CA ALA A 26 54.09 8.57 -44.55
C ALA A 26 55.26 8.17 -45.45
N VAL A 27 55.26 6.92 -45.91
CA VAL A 27 56.29 6.40 -46.86
C VAL A 27 56.18 7.08 -48.22
N LEU A 28 54.94 7.27 -48.72
CA LEU A 28 54.71 7.97 -49.98
C LEU A 28 55.20 9.43 -49.91
N MET A 29 54.90 10.12 -48.81
CA MET A 29 55.32 11.51 -48.61
C MET A 29 56.83 11.65 -48.41
N ALA A 30 57.45 10.70 -47.70
CA ALA A 30 58.89 10.64 -47.53
C ALA A 30 59.66 10.41 -48.87
N GLY A 31 59.04 9.64 -49.79
CA GLY A 31 59.60 9.44 -51.13
C GLY A 31 59.60 10.67 -52.03
N CYS A 32 58.76 11.64 -51.72
CA CYS A 32 58.68 12.94 -52.43
C CYS A 32 59.54 14.02 -51.84
N TYR A 33 60.14 13.82 -50.67
CA TYR A 33 60.88 14.83 -49.94
C TYR A 33 62.33 14.92 -50.36
N GLU A 34 62.75 16.14 -50.73
CA GLU A 34 64.17 16.53 -50.96
C GLU A 34 64.59 17.62 -49.96
N PRO A 35 65.86 17.56 -49.49
CA PRO A 35 66.35 18.60 -48.58
C PRO A 35 66.29 20.02 -49.20
N GLY A 36 65.66 20.94 -48.47
CA GLY A 36 65.46 22.34 -48.94
C GLY A 36 64.05 22.60 -49.49
N MET A 37 63.17 21.60 -49.63
CA MET A 37 61.78 21.82 -50.02
C MET A 37 61.00 22.60 -48.93
N THR A 38 60.16 23.53 -49.38
CA THR A 38 59.16 24.18 -48.52
C THR A 38 57.96 23.24 -48.35
N ILE A 39 57.14 23.49 -47.33
CA ILE A 39 55.91 22.70 -47.10
C ILE A 39 54.98 22.72 -48.32
N PHE A 40 54.89 23.82 -49.04
CA PHE A 40 54.04 23.96 -50.22
C PHE A 40 54.57 23.09 -51.39
N THR A 41 55.87 23.15 -51.67
CA THR A 41 56.48 22.34 -52.74
C THR A 41 56.41 20.84 -52.43
N LEU A 42 56.50 20.46 -51.14
CA LEU A 42 56.31 19.07 -50.71
C LEU A 42 54.86 18.60 -50.89
N MET A 43 53.88 19.46 -50.62
CA MET A 43 52.47 19.15 -50.83
C MET A 43 52.12 18.97 -52.32
N ASP A 44 52.72 19.80 -53.20
CA ASP A 44 52.55 19.66 -54.63
C ASP A 44 53.17 18.35 -55.17
N ALA A 45 54.39 18.02 -54.72
CA ALA A 45 55.03 16.74 -55.05
C ALA A 45 54.23 15.54 -54.52
N PHE A 46 53.70 15.62 -53.30
CA PHE A 46 52.85 14.61 -52.74
C PHE A 46 51.53 14.46 -53.51
N SER A 47 50.90 15.54 -53.91
CA SER A 47 49.71 15.52 -54.76
C SER A 47 49.97 14.88 -56.11
N ALA A 48 51.15 15.08 -56.70
CA ALA A 48 51.56 14.39 -57.95
C ALA A 48 51.78 12.88 -57.71
N ALA A 49 52.40 12.49 -56.59
CA ALA A 49 52.67 11.11 -56.24
C ALA A 49 51.39 10.32 -55.95
N THR A 50 50.32 10.95 -55.48
CA THR A 50 49.01 10.28 -55.27
C THR A 50 48.36 9.80 -56.58
N LYS A 51 48.83 10.25 -57.75
CA LYS A 51 48.41 9.71 -59.07
C LYS A 51 48.91 8.28 -59.30
N ASN A 52 50.04 7.90 -58.66
CA ASN A 52 50.57 6.54 -58.71
C ASN A 52 50.89 6.05 -57.29
N PRO A 53 49.89 5.75 -56.47
CA PRO A 53 50.00 5.63 -55.01
C PRO A 53 50.77 4.37 -54.56
N PHE A 54 51.06 3.42 -55.44
CA PHE A 54 51.81 2.21 -55.12
C PHE A 54 53.31 2.30 -55.43
N SER A 55 53.80 3.42 -56.00
CA SER A 55 55.24 3.65 -56.20
C SER A 55 55.88 4.13 -54.90
N LEU A 56 56.21 3.23 -54.01
CA LEU A 56 56.81 3.54 -52.70
C LEU A 56 58.33 3.51 -52.83
N HIS A 57 58.99 4.63 -52.48
CA HIS A 57 60.45 4.72 -52.42
C HIS A 57 60.89 4.90 -50.97
N TRP A 58 61.76 4.01 -50.49
CA TRP A 58 62.31 4.10 -49.17
C TRP A 58 63.52 5.04 -49.18
N THR A 59 63.47 6.12 -48.36
CA THR A 59 64.51 7.14 -48.24
C THR A 59 65.07 7.20 -46.81
N THR A 60 66.20 7.87 -46.63
CA THR A 60 66.79 8.13 -45.30
C THR A 60 65.85 8.92 -44.38
N TYR A 61 64.87 9.60 -44.95
CA TYR A 61 63.89 10.40 -44.22
C TYR A 61 62.61 9.62 -43.86
N THR A 62 62.39 8.44 -44.43
CA THR A 62 61.18 7.63 -44.22
C THR A 62 60.90 7.36 -42.74
N PRO A 63 61.88 6.99 -41.87
CA PRO A 63 61.59 6.75 -40.47
C PRO A 63 61.09 8.02 -39.71
N LYS A 64 61.61 9.21 -40.10
CA LYS A 64 61.20 10.48 -39.52
C LYS A 64 59.76 10.83 -39.89
N PHE A 65 59.37 10.62 -41.15
CA PHE A 65 58.01 10.85 -41.60
C PHE A 65 57.02 9.86 -40.98
N ILE A 66 57.37 8.58 -40.85
CA ILE A 66 56.55 7.60 -40.10
C ILE A 66 56.34 8.06 -38.68
N GLY A 67 57.40 8.51 -37.97
CA GLY A 67 57.29 9.01 -36.62
C GLY A 67 56.34 10.23 -36.50
N ILE A 68 56.46 11.19 -37.42
CA ILE A 68 55.60 12.39 -37.44
C ILE A 68 54.16 12.00 -37.71
N PHE A 69 53.88 11.13 -38.69
CA PHE A 69 52.51 10.72 -39.03
C PHE A 69 51.86 9.92 -37.90
N LEU A 70 52.60 9.03 -37.25
CA LEU A 70 52.11 8.28 -36.08
C LEU A 70 51.85 9.21 -34.90
N LEU A 71 52.67 10.23 -34.68
CA LEU A 71 52.49 11.23 -33.63
C LEU A 71 51.24 12.07 -33.91
N LEU A 72 51.03 12.52 -35.14
CA LEU A 72 49.84 13.25 -35.57
C LEU A 72 48.58 12.37 -35.42
N TYR A 73 48.67 11.08 -35.81
CA TYR A 73 47.60 10.12 -35.67
C TYR A 73 47.23 9.88 -34.18
N GLY A 74 48.24 9.67 -33.32
CA GLY A 74 48.06 9.56 -31.89
C GLY A 74 47.41 10.81 -31.29
N GLY A 75 47.84 12.01 -31.73
CA GLY A 75 47.23 13.27 -31.38
C GLY A 75 45.75 13.39 -31.80
N ALA A 76 45.43 12.92 -33.02
CA ALA A 76 44.05 12.90 -33.52
C ALA A 76 43.16 11.96 -32.70
N ILE A 77 43.68 10.76 -32.34
CA ILE A 77 43.00 9.84 -31.45
C ILE A 77 42.77 10.46 -30.07
N LEU A 78 43.82 11.09 -29.51
CA LEU A 78 43.72 11.77 -28.22
C LEU A 78 42.66 12.89 -28.26
N PHE A 79 42.70 13.71 -29.31
CA PHE A 79 41.73 14.79 -29.51
C PHE A 79 40.32 14.26 -29.68
N TYR A 80 40.11 13.15 -30.40
CA TYR A 80 38.81 12.51 -30.53
C TYR A 80 38.26 12.04 -29.19
N TYR A 81 39.07 11.40 -28.34
CA TYR A 81 38.61 10.93 -27.04
C TYR A 81 38.46 12.02 -25.99
N THR A 82 39.33 13.06 -26.02
CA THR A 82 39.22 14.21 -25.10
C THR A 82 38.08 15.14 -25.49
N GLY A 83 37.75 15.23 -26.77
CA GLY A 83 36.64 16.04 -27.27
C GLY A 83 35.25 15.41 -27.08
N GLN A 84 35.14 14.12 -26.63
CA GLN A 84 33.88 13.51 -26.40
C GLN A 84 33.18 14.11 -25.16
N LYS A 85 32.19 14.96 -25.41
CA LYS A 85 31.33 15.51 -24.35
C LYS A 85 30.32 14.45 -23.89
N ASN A 86 30.07 14.43 -22.58
CA ASN A 86 29.03 13.57 -21.98
C ASN A 86 27.67 14.27 -22.16
N THR A 87 27.10 14.20 -23.35
CA THR A 87 25.83 14.83 -23.67
C THR A 87 24.72 13.78 -23.70
N ARG A 88 23.56 14.15 -23.18
CA ARG A 88 22.30 13.40 -23.32
C ARG A 88 21.30 14.29 -24.04
N PRO A 89 21.35 14.37 -25.38
CA PRO A 89 20.49 15.29 -26.13
C PRO A 89 19.01 15.04 -25.84
N GLY A 90 18.29 16.08 -25.39
CA GLY A 90 16.89 16.01 -25.00
C GLY A 90 16.61 15.45 -23.60
N GLU A 91 17.65 15.10 -22.81
CA GLU A 91 17.54 14.60 -21.44
C GLU A 91 18.47 15.34 -20.47
N GLU A 92 18.98 16.51 -20.84
CA GLU A 92 20.00 17.24 -20.09
C GLU A 92 19.53 17.64 -18.69
N HIS A 93 18.24 17.94 -18.55
CA HIS A 93 17.63 18.41 -17.32
C HIS A 93 16.60 17.43 -16.73
N GLY A 94 16.22 16.41 -17.50
CA GLY A 94 15.27 15.38 -17.08
C GLY A 94 14.80 14.54 -18.26
N SER A 95 14.48 13.27 -17.99
CA SER A 95 14.04 12.28 -18.99
C SER A 95 12.58 11.86 -18.82
N ALA A 96 11.81 12.58 -17.98
CA ALA A 96 10.40 12.28 -17.78
C ALA A 96 9.62 12.47 -19.08
N SER A 97 8.68 11.59 -19.32
CA SER A 97 7.77 11.68 -20.47
C SER A 97 6.55 10.81 -20.24
N TRP A 98 5.43 11.14 -20.86
CA TRP A 98 4.24 10.32 -20.81
C TRP A 98 4.43 8.98 -21.51
N GLY A 99 3.88 7.93 -20.92
CA GLY A 99 3.81 6.59 -21.49
C GLY A 99 2.57 6.40 -22.37
N SER A 100 2.45 5.20 -22.93
CA SER A 100 1.28 4.78 -23.70
C SER A 100 0.42 3.82 -22.88
N VAL A 101 -0.84 4.20 -22.63
CA VAL A 101 -1.83 3.35 -21.95
C VAL A 101 -1.97 2.01 -22.64
N ARG A 102 -2.06 2.01 -23.98
CA ARG A 102 -2.22 0.79 -24.80
C ARG A 102 -1.03 -0.17 -24.64
N GLU A 103 0.20 0.37 -24.56
CA GLU A 103 1.39 -0.47 -24.36
C GLU A 103 1.42 -1.09 -22.97
N LEU A 104 1.03 -0.31 -21.93
CA LEU A 104 0.94 -0.81 -20.57
C LEU A 104 -0.17 -1.85 -20.43
N ASP A 105 -1.35 -1.61 -20.98
CA ASP A 105 -2.46 -2.58 -20.96
C ASP A 105 -2.04 -3.89 -21.63
N LYS A 106 -1.46 -3.83 -22.83
CA LYS A 106 -0.94 -5.02 -23.51
C LYS A 106 0.11 -5.78 -22.70
N LYS A 107 0.90 -5.07 -21.88
CA LYS A 107 1.97 -5.66 -21.07
C LYS A 107 1.44 -6.31 -19.80
N TYR A 108 0.42 -5.72 -19.18
CA TYR A 108 -0.03 -6.09 -17.83
C TYR A 108 -1.34 -6.84 -17.78
N ARG A 109 -2.21 -6.68 -18.77
CA ARG A 109 -3.53 -7.27 -18.79
C ARG A 109 -3.49 -8.78 -19.04
N ASP A 110 -4.29 -9.53 -18.28
CA ASP A 110 -4.59 -10.93 -18.57
C ASP A 110 -5.63 -11.03 -19.70
N LYS A 111 -5.56 -12.10 -20.48
CA LYS A 111 -6.53 -12.40 -21.55
C LYS A 111 -7.91 -12.68 -21.00
N ASP A 112 -7.96 -13.30 -19.83
CA ASP A 112 -9.20 -13.54 -19.09
C ASP A 112 -9.56 -12.24 -18.34
N ALA A 113 -10.66 -11.61 -18.74
CA ALA A 113 -11.11 -10.34 -18.16
C ALA A 113 -11.37 -10.44 -16.65
N GLY A 114 -11.86 -11.60 -16.17
CA GLY A 114 -12.11 -11.85 -14.75
C GLY A 114 -10.86 -11.94 -13.89
N LYS A 115 -9.67 -12.12 -14.49
CA LYS A 115 -8.39 -12.24 -13.76
C LYS A 115 -7.60 -10.94 -13.72
N ASN A 116 -8.25 -9.82 -13.90
CA ASN A 116 -7.62 -8.51 -13.88
C ASN A 116 -8.08 -7.68 -12.68
N VAL A 117 -7.32 -6.63 -12.42
CA VAL A 117 -7.66 -5.50 -11.54
C VAL A 117 -7.79 -4.29 -12.44
N ILE A 118 -8.86 -3.53 -12.26
CA ILE A 118 -9.14 -2.31 -13.02
C ILE A 118 -8.37 -1.16 -12.38
N LEU A 119 -7.56 -0.46 -13.18
CA LEU A 119 -6.88 0.78 -12.78
C LEU A 119 -7.59 2.01 -13.35
N THR A 120 -7.93 1.96 -14.65
CA THR A 120 -8.64 3.02 -15.38
C THR A 120 -9.51 2.40 -16.48
N GLN A 121 -10.11 3.23 -17.34
CA GLN A 121 -10.98 2.76 -18.43
C GLN A 121 -10.28 1.80 -19.39
N HIS A 122 -9.02 2.08 -19.73
CA HIS A 122 -8.28 1.33 -20.75
C HIS A 122 -7.07 0.60 -20.19
N LEU A 123 -6.80 0.68 -18.87
CA LEU A 123 -5.66 0.04 -18.24
C LEU A 123 -6.11 -0.93 -17.16
N GLN A 124 -5.77 -2.20 -17.35
CA GLN A 124 -6.00 -3.27 -16.40
C GLN A 124 -4.68 -4.01 -16.10
N MET A 125 -4.63 -4.68 -14.97
CA MET A 125 -3.46 -5.45 -14.54
C MET A 125 -3.87 -6.85 -14.10
N SER A 126 -3.20 -7.87 -14.61
CA SER A 126 -3.43 -9.26 -14.23
C SER A 126 -3.23 -9.48 -12.73
N MET A 127 -4.10 -10.28 -12.12
CA MET A 127 -3.92 -10.75 -10.75
C MET A 127 -2.73 -11.70 -10.59
N ASN A 128 -2.20 -12.24 -11.70
CA ASN A 128 -1.02 -13.10 -11.67
C ASN A 128 0.28 -12.28 -11.59
N GLY A 129 0.70 -11.94 -10.38
CA GLY A 129 1.93 -11.19 -10.15
C GLY A 129 3.22 -11.85 -10.66
N LYS A 130 3.19 -13.16 -10.98
CA LYS A 130 4.34 -13.86 -11.59
C LYS A 130 4.52 -13.47 -13.06
N MET A 131 3.42 -13.17 -13.76
CA MET A 131 3.43 -12.81 -15.19
C MET A 131 4.19 -11.49 -15.44
N HIS A 132 3.98 -10.48 -14.58
CA HIS A 132 4.53 -9.14 -14.78
C HIS A 132 5.51 -8.68 -13.69
N ARG A 133 5.76 -9.51 -12.68
CA ARG A 133 6.70 -9.25 -11.56
C ARG A 133 6.37 -7.98 -10.74
N ARG A 134 5.10 -7.60 -10.71
CA ARG A 134 4.57 -6.53 -9.87
C ARG A 134 3.72 -7.13 -8.75
N ASN A 135 3.61 -6.42 -7.66
CA ASN A 135 2.60 -6.74 -6.66
C ASN A 135 1.27 -6.06 -7.05
N LEU A 136 0.21 -6.41 -6.33
CA LEU A 136 -1.11 -5.81 -6.50
C LEU A 136 -1.47 -4.96 -5.27
N LEU A 137 -0.44 -4.35 -4.67
CA LEU A 137 -0.62 -3.32 -3.67
C LEU A 137 -0.83 -2.00 -4.41
N GLN A 138 -1.91 -1.32 -4.08
CA GLN A 138 -2.36 -0.13 -4.78
C GLN A 138 -2.60 1.02 -3.81
N ILE A 139 -2.13 2.20 -4.16
CA ILE A 139 -2.45 3.45 -3.48
C ILE A 139 -3.33 4.28 -4.41
N ILE A 140 -4.49 4.65 -3.92
CA ILE A 140 -5.45 5.48 -4.65
C ILE A 140 -5.59 6.79 -3.88
N VAL A 141 -5.37 7.90 -4.54
CA VAL A 141 -5.52 9.22 -3.93
C VAL A 141 -6.52 10.05 -4.72
N GLY A 142 -7.52 10.57 -4.02
CA GLY A 142 -8.51 11.43 -4.67
C GLY A 142 -9.34 12.19 -3.65
N GLY A 143 -9.52 13.47 -3.85
CA GLY A 143 -10.32 14.32 -2.98
C GLY A 143 -11.79 13.88 -2.86
N SER A 144 -12.54 14.52 -1.98
CA SER A 144 -13.98 14.28 -1.89
C SER A 144 -14.64 14.58 -3.24
N GLY A 145 -15.56 13.72 -3.67
CA GLY A 145 -16.24 13.85 -4.99
C GLY A 145 -15.38 13.47 -6.20
N SER A 146 -14.13 13.02 -6.03
CA SER A 146 -13.30 12.54 -7.15
C SER A 146 -13.76 11.20 -7.74
N GLY A 147 -14.69 10.52 -7.06
CA GLY A 147 -15.30 9.26 -7.50
C GLY A 147 -14.49 8.01 -7.19
N LYS A 148 -13.69 8.02 -6.11
CA LYS A 148 -12.90 6.88 -5.64
C LYS A 148 -13.70 5.59 -5.59
N THR A 149 -14.84 5.61 -4.91
CA THR A 149 -15.73 4.45 -4.75
C THR A 149 -16.35 4.06 -6.08
N ARG A 150 -16.91 5.03 -6.83
CA ARG A 150 -17.64 4.79 -8.09
C ARG A 150 -16.74 4.31 -9.24
N PHE A 151 -15.56 4.93 -9.42
CA PHE A 151 -14.71 4.67 -10.59
C PHE A 151 -13.66 3.61 -10.35
N LEU A 152 -13.42 3.21 -9.07
CA LEU A 152 -12.37 2.25 -8.79
C LEU A 152 -12.79 1.15 -7.81
N ALA A 153 -13.32 1.48 -6.61
CA ALA A 153 -13.65 0.45 -5.62
C ALA A 153 -14.76 -0.48 -6.12
N LYS A 154 -15.95 0.07 -6.45
CA LYS A 154 -17.08 -0.72 -6.95
C LYS A 154 -16.73 -1.55 -8.19
N PRO A 155 -16.11 -1.01 -9.27
CA PRO A 155 -15.75 -1.81 -10.43
C PRO A 155 -14.83 -2.98 -10.11
N ASN A 156 -13.90 -2.81 -9.18
CA ASN A 156 -13.01 -3.90 -8.76
C ASN A 156 -13.72 -4.96 -7.91
N LEU A 157 -14.68 -4.59 -7.07
CA LEU A 157 -15.51 -5.53 -6.32
C LEU A 157 -16.44 -6.31 -7.25
N MET A 158 -17.02 -5.64 -8.26
CA MET A 158 -17.91 -6.25 -9.25
C MET A 158 -17.23 -7.33 -10.11
N LEU A 159 -15.90 -7.40 -10.13
CA LEU A 159 -15.16 -8.51 -10.77
C LEU A 159 -15.34 -9.84 -10.04
N ALA A 160 -15.68 -9.85 -8.76
CA ALA A 160 -15.91 -11.03 -7.91
C ALA A 160 -14.82 -12.12 -8.08
N ASN A 161 -13.55 -11.70 -8.14
CA ASN A 161 -12.41 -12.53 -8.55
C ASN A 161 -11.45 -12.92 -7.40
N ALA A 162 -11.79 -12.57 -6.17
CA ALA A 162 -11.00 -12.84 -4.97
C ALA A 162 -11.93 -12.98 -3.77
N SER A 163 -11.44 -13.41 -2.63
CA SER A 163 -12.08 -13.10 -1.34
C SER A 163 -11.79 -11.66 -0.96
N PHE A 164 -12.70 -11.04 -0.21
CA PHE A 164 -12.59 -9.61 0.09
C PHE A 164 -12.75 -9.33 1.58
N ILE A 165 -11.98 -8.37 2.11
CA ILE A 165 -12.35 -7.60 3.30
C ILE A 165 -12.45 -6.14 2.84
N VAL A 166 -13.60 -5.56 3.04
CA VAL A 166 -13.94 -4.22 2.53
C VAL A 166 -14.27 -3.31 3.70
N THR A 167 -13.59 -2.18 3.81
CA THR A 167 -14.06 -1.09 4.67
C THR A 167 -15.03 -0.25 3.86
N ASP A 168 -16.27 -0.15 4.32
CA ASP A 168 -17.37 0.54 3.64
C ASP A 168 -17.99 1.59 4.57
N PRO A 169 -17.53 2.86 4.54
CA PRO A 169 -17.92 3.87 5.53
C PRO A 169 -19.42 4.19 5.60
N LYS A 170 -20.22 3.78 4.65
CA LYS A 170 -21.66 4.08 4.59
C LYS A 170 -22.52 2.87 4.24
N GLY A 171 -21.92 1.72 4.05
CA GLY A 171 -22.63 0.55 3.52
C GLY A 171 -23.06 0.69 2.04
N GLU A 172 -22.56 1.72 1.32
CA GLU A 172 -22.93 1.96 -0.08
C GLU A 172 -22.43 0.87 -1.02
N MET A 173 -21.26 0.30 -0.76
CA MET A 173 -20.70 -0.77 -1.58
C MET A 173 -21.43 -2.07 -1.33
N LEU A 174 -21.67 -2.41 -0.07
CA LEU A 174 -22.46 -3.57 0.31
C LEU A 174 -23.85 -3.53 -0.31
N ARG A 175 -24.57 -2.42 -0.14
CA ARG A 175 -25.93 -2.23 -0.66
C ARG A 175 -25.97 -2.39 -2.18
N ALA A 176 -24.99 -1.83 -2.89
CA ALA A 176 -24.95 -1.87 -4.33
C ALA A 176 -24.57 -3.24 -4.91
N ILE A 177 -23.71 -4.02 -4.23
CA ILE A 177 -23.01 -5.17 -4.82
C ILE A 177 -23.33 -6.49 -4.10
N GLY A 178 -23.93 -6.46 -2.91
CA GLY A 178 -24.14 -7.64 -2.08
C GLY A 178 -24.85 -8.79 -2.78
N ASN A 179 -25.92 -8.50 -3.57
CA ASN A 179 -26.64 -9.51 -4.35
C ASN A 179 -25.72 -10.19 -5.38
N LEU A 180 -24.86 -9.44 -6.06
CA LEU A 180 -23.91 -10.00 -7.01
C LEU A 180 -22.95 -10.99 -6.32
N PHE A 181 -22.48 -10.70 -5.12
CA PHE A 181 -21.63 -11.64 -4.38
C PHE A 181 -22.36 -12.93 -4.02
N LEU A 182 -23.63 -12.85 -3.60
CA LEU A 182 -24.44 -14.05 -3.33
C LEU A 182 -24.63 -14.90 -4.59
N GLU A 183 -24.95 -14.27 -5.73
CA GLU A 183 -25.10 -14.93 -7.02
C GLU A 183 -23.78 -15.60 -7.50
N GLU A 184 -22.64 -15.01 -7.17
CA GLU A 184 -21.29 -15.58 -7.45
C GLU A 184 -20.87 -16.66 -6.45
N GLY A 185 -21.74 -17.03 -5.50
CA GLY A 185 -21.51 -18.08 -4.53
C GLY A 185 -20.59 -17.68 -3.37
N TYR A 186 -20.52 -16.40 -3.05
CA TYR A 186 -19.76 -15.95 -1.88
C TYR A 186 -20.49 -16.25 -0.58
N VAL A 187 -19.71 -16.59 0.44
CA VAL A 187 -20.13 -16.43 1.82
C VAL A 187 -19.98 -14.94 2.16
N LEU A 188 -21.10 -14.26 2.34
CA LEU A 188 -21.14 -12.84 2.66
C LEU A 188 -21.30 -12.65 4.17
N ARG A 189 -20.46 -11.81 4.77
CA ARG A 189 -20.49 -11.43 6.17
C ARG A 189 -20.46 -9.91 6.29
N VAL A 190 -21.15 -9.39 7.28
CA VAL A 190 -21.27 -7.96 7.51
C VAL A 190 -20.96 -7.65 8.97
N PHE A 191 -20.00 -6.79 9.19
CA PHE A 191 -19.69 -6.25 10.51
C PHE A 191 -20.07 -4.77 10.52
N ASP A 192 -21.29 -4.47 10.98
CA ASP A 192 -21.89 -3.14 10.92
C ASP A 192 -21.82 -2.46 12.29
N LEU A 193 -21.00 -1.40 12.39
CA LEU A 193 -20.86 -0.58 13.57
C LEU A 193 -21.70 0.72 13.51
N ILE A 194 -22.41 0.95 12.40
CA ILE A 194 -23.39 2.06 12.30
C ILE A 194 -24.74 1.59 12.81
N ASP A 195 -25.14 0.40 12.42
CA ASP A 195 -26.36 -0.27 12.88
C ASP A 195 -26.01 -1.70 13.34
N PRO A 196 -25.52 -1.84 14.58
CA PRO A 196 -25.11 -3.17 15.09
C PRO A 196 -26.24 -4.21 15.06
N SER A 197 -27.51 -3.80 15.02
CA SER A 197 -28.63 -4.74 14.90
C SER A 197 -28.60 -5.55 13.60
N LYS A 198 -27.95 -5.03 12.57
CA LYS A 198 -27.75 -5.66 11.26
C LYS A 198 -26.39 -6.36 11.12
N SER A 199 -25.58 -6.39 12.17
CA SER A 199 -24.25 -6.98 12.13
C SER A 199 -24.27 -8.48 12.37
N ASP A 200 -23.47 -9.23 11.63
CA ASP A 200 -23.02 -10.56 12.02
C ASP A 200 -22.06 -10.46 13.21
N CYS A 201 -21.82 -11.56 13.89
CA CYS A 201 -21.05 -11.61 15.12
C CYS A 201 -19.55 -11.81 14.86
N TYR A 202 -18.73 -11.15 15.68
CA TYR A 202 -17.28 -11.29 15.70
C TYR A 202 -16.80 -11.43 17.14
N ASN A 203 -16.38 -12.62 17.54
CA ASN A 203 -15.79 -12.87 18.85
C ASN A 203 -14.26 -13.01 18.71
N PRO A 204 -13.47 -12.08 19.29
CA PRO A 204 -12.02 -12.13 19.20
C PRO A 204 -11.38 -13.35 19.85
N PHE A 205 -12.03 -14.02 20.82
CA PHE A 205 -11.51 -15.25 21.44
C PHE A 205 -11.37 -16.40 20.45
N CYS A 206 -12.25 -16.49 19.45
CA CYS A 206 -12.23 -17.54 18.43
C CYS A 206 -10.95 -17.57 17.58
N TYR A 207 -10.16 -16.50 17.60
CA TYR A 207 -8.95 -16.36 16.79
C TYR A 207 -7.66 -16.33 17.61
N ILE A 208 -7.74 -16.61 18.91
CA ILE A 208 -6.57 -16.77 19.78
C ILE A 208 -6.06 -18.20 19.63
N ARG A 209 -4.90 -18.38 19.03
CA ARG A 209 -4.28 -19.69 18.81
C ARG A 209 -3.23 -20.06 19.85
N LYS A 210 -2.68 -19.08 20.51
CA LYS A 210 -1.64 -19.21 21.53
C LYS A 210 -1.65 -17.99 22.45
N ASP A 211 -1.17 -18.16 23.67
CA ASP A 211 -1.13 -17.11 24.69
C ASP A 211 -0.51 -15.79 24.21
N ALA A 212 0.52 -15.87 23.36
CA ALA A 212 1.13 -14.66 22.79
C ALA A 212 0.17 -13.84 21.90
N ASP A 213 -0.92 -14.41 21.39
CA ASP A 213 -1.88 -13.69 20.56
C ASP A 213 -2.81 -12.83 21.44
N VAL A 214 -3.02 -13.23 22.71
CA VAL A 214 -3.72 -12.43 23.73
C VAL A 214 -3.02 -11.07 23.90
N PHE A 215 -1.72 -11.07 24.12
CA PHE A 215 -0.95 -9.82 24.30
C PHE A 215 -1.02 -8.90 23.06
N LYS A 216 -1.02 -9.46 21.86
CA LYS A 216 -1.17 -8.66 20.63
C LYS A 216 -2.56 -8.04 20.51
N LEU A 217 -3.59 -8.79 20.91
CA LEU A 217 -4.96 -8.33 20.87
C LEU A 217 -5.16 -7.18 21.87
N ILE A 218 -4.66 -7.33 23.09
CA ILE A 218 -4.70 -6.30 24.15
C ILE A 218 -3.93 -5.05 23.71
N ASP A 219 -2.72 -5.21 23.18
CA ASP A 219 -1.91 -4.07 22.69
C ASP A 219 -2.65 -3.29 21.59
N ASN A 220 -3.27 -4.00 20.64
CA ASN A 220 -4.09 -3.37 19.61
C ASN A 220 -5.32 -2.68 20.21
N PHE A 221 -6.01 -3.32 21.14
CA PHE A 221 -7.18 -2.77 21.84
C PHE A 221 -6.83 -1.49 22.61
N ILE A 222 -5.81 -1.52 23.45
CA ILE A 222 -5.37 -0.37 24.24
C ILE A 222 -5.00 0.82 23.34
N LYS A 223 -4.21 0.58 22.28
CA LYS A 223 -3.80 1.64 21.34
C LYS A 223 -4.96 2.28 20.62
N ASN A 224 -5.93 1.49 20.19
CA ASN A 224 -7.07 2.00 19.43
C ASN A 224 -8.17 2.65 20.29
N THR A 225 -8.17 2.38 21.59
CA THR A 225 -9.08 3.00 22.56
C THR A 225 -8.44 4.17 23.33
N THR A 226 -7.15 4.40 23.18
CA THR A 226 -6.46 5.55 23.78
C THR A 226 -6.67 6.79 22.91
N PRO A 227 -7.18 7.92 23.44
CA PRO A 227 -7.41 9.15 22.69
C PRO A 227 -6.14 9.65 21.99
N LYS A 228 -6.25 10.05 20.72
CA LYS A 228 -5.12 10.61 19.94
C LYS A 228 -4.57 11.85 20.65
N GLY A 229 -3.30 11.79 21.06
CA GLY A 229 -2.62 12.89 21.77
C GLY A 229 -2.57 12.74 23.29
N ALA A 230 -3.31 11.82 23.90
CA ALA A 230 -3.12 11.43 25.27
C ALA A 230 -1.80 10.64 25.37
N LYS A 231 -0.73 11.33 25.73
CA LYS A 231 0.50 10.64 26.15
C LYS A 231 0.36 10.30 27.61
N SER A 232 0.22 9.03 27.94
CA SER A 232 0.56 8.58 29.28
C SER A 232 2.04 8.87 29.48
N ASN A 233 2.37 9.81 30.36
CA ASN A 233 3.76 10.12 30.71
C ASN A 233 4.42 8.97 31.50
N ASP A 234 3.63 8.02 31.99
CA ASP A 234 4.07 6.88 32.77
C ASP A 234 3.59 5.57 32.15
N PRO A 235 4.51 4.76 31.58
CA PRO A 235 4.20 3.44 31.03
C PRO A 235 3.67 2.43 32.05
N PHE A 236 3.73 2.74 33.34
CA PHE A 236 3.28 1.88 34.42
C PHE A 236 1.78 1.55 34.28
N TRP A 237 0.94 2.55 34.04
CA TRP A 237 -0.51 2.38 33.96
C TRP A 237 -0.92 1.43 32.82
N GLU A 238 -0.39 1.68 31.63
CA GLU A 238 -0.66 0.84 30.45
C GLU A 238 -0.19 -0.60 30.64
N LYS A 239 1.01 -0.79 31.21
CA LYS A 239 1.55 -2.14 31.48
C LYS A 239 0.76 -2.89 32.55
N SER A 240 0.29 -2.19 33.58
CA SER A 240 -0.48 -2.81 34.66
C SER A 240 -1.90 -3.18 34.20
N GLU A 241 -2.53 -2.34 33.36
CA GLU A 241 -3.79 -2.64 32.69
C GLU A 241 -3.61 -3.85 31.74
N THR A 242 -2.54 -3.86 30.93
CA THR A 242 -2.21 -5.01 30.07
C THR A 242 -2.06 -6.29 30.86
N ALA A 243 -1.45 -6.27 32.06
CA ALA A 243 -1.30 -7.45 32.89
C ALA A 243 -2.65 -7.94 33.43
N LEU A 244 -3.54 -7.03 33.85
CA LEU A 244 -4.90 -7.37 34.27
C LEU A 244 -5.68 -8.00 33.12
N ASP A 245 -5.77 -7.31 31.97
CA ASP A 245 -6.50 -7.81 30.80
C ASP A 245 -5.98 -9.16 30.34
N ALA A 246 -4.64 -9.35 30.34
CA ALA A 246 -4.03 -10.63 29.99
C ALA A 246 -4.35 -11.74 31.00
N ALA A 247 -4.41 -11.44 32.30
CA ALA A 247 -4.80 -12.39 33.32
C ALA A 247 -6.23 -12.89 33.09
N LEU A 248 -7.17 -11.96 32.85
CA LEU A 248 -8.57 -12.27 32.62
C LEU A 248 -8.79 -13.05 31.33
N MET A 249 -8.20 -12.58 30.22
CA MET A 249 -8.34 -13.26 28.93
C MET A 249 -7.73 -14.67 28.93
N LEU A 250 -6.56 -14.84 29.57
CA LEU A 250 -5.92 -16.14 29.67
C LEU A 250 -6.68 -17.08 30.60
N TYR A 251 -7.29 -16.54 31.67
CA TYR A 251 -8.17 -17.33 32.54
C TYR A 251 -9.35 -17.86 31.71
N LEU A 252 -10.08 -16.97 31.01
CA LEU A 252 -11.23 -17.39 30.21
C LEU A 252 -10.83 -18.38 29.10
N LEU A 253 -9.68 -18.18 28.49
CA LEU A 253 -9.21 -19.03 27.39
C LEU A 253 -8.92 -20.47 27.85
N HIS A 254 -8.37 -20.65 29.05
CA HIS A 254 -7.91 -21.94 29.52
C HIS A 254 -8.88 -22.64 30.46
N GLU A 255 -9.63 -21.89 31.29
CA GLU A 255 -10.40 -22.43 32.38
C GLU A 255 -11.92 -22.28 32.20
N ALA A 256 -12.38 -21.31 31.40
CA ALA A 256 -13.80 -21.06 31.23
C ALA A 256 -14.43 -21.86 30.06
N PRO A 257 -15.73 -22.20 30.15
CA PRO A 257 -16.48 -22.72 29.01
C PRO A 257 -16.43 -21.78 27.81
N VAL A 258 -16.59 -22.36 26.58
CA VAL A 258 -16.48 -21.56 25.33
C VAL A 258 -17.54 -20.44 25.27
N GLU A 259 -18.70 -20.64 25.87
CA GLU A 259 -19.79 -19.68 25.93
C GLU A 259 -19.41 -18.43 26.71
N ASP A 260 -18.54 -18.57 27.71
CA ASP A 260 -18.07 -17.47 28.57
C ASP A 260 -16.81 -16.78 28.02
N GLN A 261 -16.20 -17.34 26.95
CA GLN A 261 -15.02 -16.77 26.30
C GLN A 261 -15.40 -15.57 25.41
N ASN A 262 -15.73 -14.43 26.02
CA ASN A 262 -16.13 -13.20 25.32
C ASN A 262 -15.76 -11.95 26.13
N MET A 263 -15.92 -10.77 25.53
CA MET A 263 -15.51 -9.48 26.15
C MET A 263 -16.47 -9.02 27.25
N GLU A 264 -17.73 -9.44 27.21
CA GLU A 264 -18.71 -9.15 28.26
C GLU A 264 -18.31 -9.82 29.59
N THR A 265 -17.88 -11.09 29.53
CA THR A 265 -17.40 -11.82 30.70
C THR A 265 -16.15 -11.16 31.30
N ILE A 266 -15.23 -10.63 30.48
CA ILE A 266 -14.09 -9.86 31.00
C ILE A 266 -14.56 -8.64 31.78
N LEU A 267 -15.51 -7.88 31.24
CA LEU A 267 -16.07 -6.71 31.92
C LEU A 267 -16.73 -7.10 33.22
N TYR A 268 -17.52 -8.17 33.23
CA TYR A 268 -18.14 -8.71 34.46
C TYR A 268 -17.09 -9.09 35.52
N MET A 269 -15.98 -9.73 35.12
CA MET A 269 -14.88 -10.05 36.03
C MET A 269 -14.24 -8.79 36.61
N ILE A 270 -14.03 -7.75 35.80
CA ILE A 270 -13.47 -6.46 36.27
C ILE A 270 -14.40 -5.76 37.26
N GLU A 271 -15.70 -5.76 37.00
CA GLU A 271 -16.70 -5.19 37.90
C GLU A 271 -16.73 -5.89 39.28
N ASN A 272 -16.43 -7.18 39.31
CA ASN A 272 -16.31 -8.00 40.51
C ASN A 272 -14.88 -8.02 41.11
N GLY A 273 -13.92 -7.31 40.48
CA GLY A 273 -12.54 -7.17 40.94
C GLY A 273 -12.31 -6.09 42.00
N GLY A 274 -13.38 -5.64 42.70
CA GLY A 274 -13.36 -4.48 43.62
C GLY A 274 -12.21 -4.52 44.61
N ALA A 275 -11.52 -3.36 44.76
CA ALA A 275 -10.52 -3.13 45.80
C ALA A 275 -11.08 -2.14 46.84
N LYS A 276 -10.92 -2.42 48.13
CA LYS A 276 -11.25 -1.47 49.20
C LYS A 276 -10.04 -0.64 49.57
N GLU A 277 -10.20 0.69 49.66
CA GLU A 277 -9.10 1.62 49.95
C GLU A 277 -8.61 1.54 51.38
N GLU A 278 -9.47 1.11 52.30
CA GLU A 278 -9.24 1.15 53.77
C GLU A 278 -8.93 -0.22 54.36
N ASP A 279 -8.93 -1.28 53.52
CA ASP A 279 -8.77 -2.66 53.97
C ASP A 279 -7.83 -3.41 52.98
N ASP A 280 -6.56 -3.46 53.33
CA ASP A 280 -5.52 -4.13 52.50
C ASP A 280 -5.68 -5.65 52.48
N ASP A 281 -6.44 -6.22 53.45
CA ASP A 281 -6.74 -7.66 53.54
C ASP A 281 -8.06 -8.06 52.83
N TYR A 282 -8.73 -7.08 52.17
CA TYR A 282 -9.96 -7.36 51.43
C TYR A 282 -9.68 -8.21 50.17
N GLN A 283 -10.33 -9.35 50.12
CA GLN A 283 -10.35 -10.23 48.96
C GLN A 283 -11.64 -10.02 48.16
N SER A 284 -11.51 -9.65 46.90
CA SER A 284 -12.62 -9.57 45.94
C SER A 284 -13.00 -10.97 45.42
N PRO A 285 -14.19 -11.16 44.85
CA PRO A 285 -14.54 -12.40 44.13
C PRO A 285 -13.49 -12.78 43.06
N LEU A 286 -12.88 -11.81 42.42
CA LEU A 286 -11.83 -12.00 41.45
C LEU A 286 -10.52 -12.53 42.10
N ASP A 287 -10.16 -12.02 43.28
CA ASP A 287 -9.02 -12.51 44.06
C ASP A 287 -9.21 -13.99 44.43
N LEU A 288 -10.39 -14.35 44.95
CA LEU A 288 -10.71 -15.73 45.31
C LEU A 288 -10.66 -16.68 44.11
N LEU A 289 -11.07 -16.21 42.94
CA LEU A 289 -11.03 -16.98 41.69
C LEU A 289 -9.58 -17.33 41.31
N PHE A 290 -8.68 -16.34 41.36
CA PHE A 290 -7.28 -16.54 41.03
C PHE A 290 -6.50 -17.32 42.09
N GLU A 291 -6.87 -17.18 43.37
CA GLU A 291 -6.32 -17.99 44.47
C GLU A 291 -6.70 -19.47 44.31
N ALA A 292 -7.94 -19.77 43.97
CA ALA A 292 -8.38 -21.14 43.70
C ALA A 292 -7.62 -21.76 42.51
N LEU A 293 -7.40 -20.98 41.44
CA LEU A 293 -6.58 -21.43 40.32
C LEU A 293 -5.11 -21.64 40.70
N GLU A 294 -4.55 -20.77 41.55
CA GLU A 294 -3.18 -20.89 42.01
C GLU A 294 -2.97 -22.12 42.89
N GLU A 295 -3.95 -22.48 43.72
CA GLU A 295 -3.89 -23.71 44.53
C GLU A 295 -3.83 -24.96 43.64
N GLU A 296 -4.59 -24.97 42.54
CA GLU A 296 -4.63 -26.11 41.60
C GLU A 296 -3.43 -26.09 40.64
N GLN A 297 -3.08 -24.91 40.11
CA GLN A 297 -2.08 -24.72 39.07
C GLN A 297 -1.15 -23.52 39.37
N PRO A 298 -0.16 -23.66 40.29
CA PRO A 298 0.67 -22.53 40.75
C PRO A 298 1.47 -21.83 39.64
N ASP A 299 1.78 -22.55 38.56
CA ASP A 299 2.55 -22.04 37.43
C ASP A 299 1.67 -21.51 36.27
N HIS A 300 0.35 -21.45 36.45
CA HIS A 300 -0.56 -21.04 35.40
C HIS A 300 -0.26 -19.60 34.93
N ILE A 301 -0.26 -19.39 33.61
CA ILE A 301 0.13 -18.10 33.01
C ILE A 301 -0.81 -16.96 33.42
N ALA A 302 -2.10 -17.21 33.58
CA ALA A 302 -3.07 -16.20 34.04
C ALA A 302 -2.79 -15.75 35.47
N VAL A 303 -2.45 -16.69 36.38
CA VAL A 303 -2.05 -16.39 37.76
C VAL A 303 -0.81 -15.49 37.78
N ARG A 304 0.20 -15.80 36.98
CA ARG A 304 1.40 -14.97 36.88
C ARG A 304 1.10 -13.55 36.42
N GLN A 305 0.20 -13.36 35.45
CA GLN A 305 -0.21 -12.02 35.02
C GLN A 305 -1.04 -11.31 36.08
N TYR A 306 -1.91 -12.03 36.79
CA TYR A 306 -2.68 -11.48 37.90
C TYR A 306 -1.76 -11.01 39.04
N HIS A 307 -0.74 -11.75 39.40
CA HIS A 307 0.27 -11.34 40.40
C HIS A 307 1.00 -10.05 39.98
N ILE A 308 1.31 -9.87 38.68
CA ILE A 308 1.91 -8.62 38.19
C ILE A 308 0.96 -7.44 38.45
N PHE A 309 -0.32 -7.59 38.15
CA PHE A 309 -1.34 -6.58 38.45
C PHE A 309 -1.44 -6.31 39.96
N LYS A 310 -1.47 -7.33 40.81
CA LYS A 310 -1.60 -7.23 42.28
C LYS A 310 -0.36 -6.62 42.96
N GLN A 311 0.77 -6.47 42.27
CA GLN A 311 1.91 -5.68 42.79
C GLN A 311 1.57 -4.20 42.94
N ALA A 312 0.50 -3.72 42.29
CA ALA A 312 -0.03 -2.40 42.50
C ALA A 312 -0.82 -2.37 43.82
N ALA A 313 -0.43 -1.48 44.76
CA ALA A 313 -1.10 -1.35 46.04
C ALA A 313 -2.49 -0.73 45.93
N GLY A 314 -3.39 -1.05 46.84
CA GLY A 314 -4.79 -0.67 47.02
C GLY A 314 -5.38 0.41 46.10
N LYS A 315 -5.05 1.69 46.32
CA LYS A 315 -5.55 2.81 45.46
C LYS A 315 -5.11 2.70 44.00
N THR A 316 -3.94 2.19 43.76
CA THR A 316 -3.38 2.01 42.40
C THR A 316 -4.12 0.90 41.69
N ALA A 317 -4.33 -0.24 42.32
CA ALA A 317 -5.10 -1.38 41.77
C ALA A 317 -6.53 -0.94 41.43
N LYS A 318 -7.20 -0.20 42.31
CA LYS A 318 -8.54 0.38 42.05
C LYS A 318 -8.53 1.29 40.82
N SER A 319 -7.52 2.15 40.69
CA SER A 319 -7.42 3.03 39.51
C SER A 319 -7.19 2.28 38.22
N ILE A 320 -6.46 1.16 38.23
CA ILE A 320 -6.27 0.29 37.07
C ILE A 320 -7.58 -0.39 36.68
N LEU A 321 -8.32 -0.95 37.66
CA LEU A 321 -9.62 -1.56 37.43
C LEU A 321 -10.62 -0.55 36.82
N VAL A 322 -10.66 0.68 37.35
CA VAL A 322 -11.52 1.74 36.78
C VAL A 322 -11.08 2.11 35.37
N SER A 323 -9.77 2.18 35.09
CA SER A 323 -9.27 2.44 33.73
C SER A 323 -9.70 1.36 32.74
N ALA A 324 -9.53 0.09 33.11
CA ALA A 324 -9.94 -1.05 32.30
C ALA A 324 -11.48 -1.07 32.09
N ALA A 325 -12.27 -0.86 33.15
CA ALA A 325 -13.73 -0.79 33.06
C ALA A 325 -14.20 0.33 32.12
N VAL A 326 -13.63 1.54 32.24
CA VAL A 326 -13.95 2.66 31.35
C VAL A 326 -13.59 2.35 29.90
N ARG A 327 -12.48 1.69 29.66
CA ARG A 327 -12.06 1.30 28.30
C ARG A 327 -13.01 0.26 27.70
N LEU A 328 -13.51 -0.67 28.50
CA LEU A 328 -14.44 -1.72 28.11
C LEU A 328 -15.91 -1.28 28.15
N ALA A 329 -16.20 -0.03 28.54
CA ALA A 329 -17.57 0.47 28.71
C ALA A 329 -18.46 0.30 27.48
N SER A 330 -17.90 0.30 26.26
CA SER A 330 -18.68 0.02 25.05
C SER A 330 -19.30 -1.39 25.03
N PHE A 331 -18.73 -2.34 25.76
CA PHE A 331 -19.27 -3.71 25.88
C PHE A 331 -20.42 -3.82 26.88
N THR A 332 -20.84 -2.74 27.52
CA THR A 332 -22.10 -2.69 28.30
C THR A 332 -23.33 -2.50 27.42
N LEU A 333 -23.12 -2.10 26.15
CA LEU A 333 -24.21 -1.91 25.21
C LEU A 333 -24.75 -3.28 24.71
N PRO A 334 -26.05 -3.58 24.86
CA PRO A 334 -26.59 -4.89 24.50
C PRO A 334 -26.31 -5.29 23.04
N GLU A 335 -26.29 -4.32 22.14
CA GLU A 335 -26.00 -4.56 20.73
C GLU A 335 -24.55 -4.99 20.51
N ILE A 336 -23.60 -4.39 21.27
CA ILE A 336 -22.17 -4.75 21.19
C ILE A 336 -21.90 -6.09 21.86
N GLN A 337 -22.57 -6.37 23.01
CA GLN A 337 -22.52 -7.68 23.65
C GLN A 337 -22.93 -8.77 22.65
N ARG A 338 -24.08 -8.61 22.00
CA ARG A 338 -24.57 -9.55 21.00
C ARG A 338 -23.56 -9.81 19.88
N ILE A 339 -23.02 -8.77 19.24
CA ILE A 339 -22.12 -8.94 18.11
C ILE A 339 -20.73 -9.45 18.48
N THR A 340 -20.39 -9.46 19.78
CA THR A 340 -19.09 -9.94 20.27
C THR A 340 -19.16 -11.23 21.09
N ALA A 341 -20.37 -11.74 21.37
CA ALA A 341 -20.56 -12.98 22.14
C ALA A 341 -20.21 -14.25 21.36
N SER A 342 -20.37 -14.25 20.04
CA SER A 342 -20.14 -15.41 19.18
C SER A 342 -19.45 -15.00 17.89
N ASP A 343 -19.05 -15.98 17.04
CA ASP A 343 -18.35 -15.69 15.77
C ASP A 343 -19.11 -16.22 14.57
N ASP A 344 -19.33 -15.33 13.59
CA ASP A 344 -19.88 -15.64 12.29
C ASP A 344 -18.87 -15.30 11.16
N MET A 345 -17.78 -14.58 11.48
CA MET A 345 -16.84 -14.06 10.47
C MET A 345 -16.02 -15.14 9.79
N GLU A 346 -15.73 -16.24 10.49
CA GLU A 346 -14.94 -17.37 9.97
C GLU A 346 -13.65 -16.91 9.26
N LEU A 347 -12.86 -16.03 9.92
CA LEU A 347 -11.64 -15.43 9.32
C LEU A 347 -10.65 -16.47 8.80
N GLY A 348 -10.59 -17.65 9.43
CA GLY A 348 -9.76 -18.76 8.98
C GLY A 348 -10.18 -19.36 7.62
N LYS A 349 -11.37 -19.02 7.11
CA LYS A 349 -11.87 -19.47 5.80
C LYS A 349 -11.63 -18.48 4.67
N LEU A 350 -11.20 -17.25 5.01
CA LEU A 350 -10.71 -16.30 4.01
C LEU A 350 -9.51 -16.89 3.27
N GLY A 351 -9.56 -16.90 1.95
CA GLY A 351 -8.49 -17.48 1.14
C GLY A 351 -8.59 -18.99 0.90
N GLU A 352 -9.52 -19.71 1.56
CA GLU A 352 -9.87 -21.09 1.24
C GLU A 352 -11.06 -21.18 0.30
N ARG A 353 -12.04 -20.30 0.48
CA ARG A 353 -13.26 -20.20 -0.34
C ARG A 353 -13.53 -18.74 -0.72
N LYS A 354 -14.44 -18.54 -1.65
CA LYS A 354 -14.94 -17.18 -1.97
C LYS A 354 -15.74 -16.66 -0.78
N GLN A 355 -15.19 -15.67 -0.09
CA GLN A 355 -15.83 -15.01 1.05
C GLN A 355 -15.62 -13.50 0.96
N ALA A 356 -16.63 -12.73 1.34
CA ALA A 356 -16.55 -11.28 1.42
C ALA A 356 -17.03 -10.80 2.79
N ILE A 357 -16.19 -10.03 3.46
CA ILE A 357 -16.50 -9.40 4.75
C ILE A 357 -16.59 -7.89 4.50
N PHE A 358 -17.73 -7.28 4.81
CA PHE A 358 -17.92 -5.84 4.77
C PHE A 358 -17.90 -5.28 6.19
N CYS A 359 -16.94 -4.41 6.46
CA CYS A 359 -16.83 -3.66 7.71
C CYS A 359 -17.44 -2.27 7.48
N ILE A 360 -18.64 -2.06 7.99
CA ILE A 360 -19.36 -0.79 7.89
C ILE A 360 -19.00 0.04 9.12
N ILE A 361 -18.31 1.16 8.90
CA ILE A 361 -17.80 2.04 9.95
C ILE A 361 -18.31 3.47 9.75
N PRO A 362 -18.61 4.21 10.82
CA PRO A 362 -19.02 5.60 10.68
C PRO A 362 -17.89 6.46 10.10
N ASP A 363 -18.25 7.36 9.17
CA ASP A 363 -17.34 8.36 8.60
C ASP A 363 -17.24 9.64 9.46
N SER A 364 -18.05 9.71 10.51
CA SER A 364 -18.16 10.83 11.44
C SER A 364 -17.15 10.72 12.60
N ASN A 365 -17.10 11.78 13.43
CA ASN A 365 -16.27 11.82 14.65
C ASN A 365 -16.65 10.77 15.71
N ASP A 366 -17.74 10.04 15.52
CA ASP A 366 -18.15 8.94 16.39
C ASP A 366 -17.43 7.65 16.00
N ALA A 367 -16.13 7.65 16.24
CA ALA A 367 -15.25 6.52 15.98
C ALA A 367 -15.06 5.64 17.23
N SER A 368 -15.95 5.75 18.22
CA SER A 368 -15.82 5.07 19.52
C SER A 368 -15.72 3.55 19.40
N LEU A 369 -16.38 2.97 18.38
CA LEU A 369 -16.39 1.52 18.13
C LEU A 369 -15.36 1.06 17.09
N ASN A 370 -14.59 1.97 16.46
CA ASN A 370 -13.64 1.60 15.40
C ASN A 370 -12.52 0.67 15.87
N PHE A 371 -12.27 0.60 17.17
CA PHE A 371 -11.32 -0.36 17.75
C PHE A 371 -11.72 -1.81 17.47
N LEU A 372 -13.02 -2.13 17.41
CA LEU A 372 -13.51 -3.47 17.07
C LEU A 372 -13.08 -3.90 15.65
N VAL A 373 -13.17 -2.98 14.69
CA VAL A 373 -12.65 -3.21 13.34
C VAL A 373 -11.13 -3.37 13.36
N GLY A 374 -10.43 -2.62 14.21
CA GLY A 374 -9.00 -2.77 14.42
C GLY A 374 -8.60 -4.15 14.92
N MET A 375 -9.36 -4.69 15.88
CA MET A 375 -9.19 -6.06 16.39
C MET A 375 -9.46 -7.08 15.27
N LEU A 376 -10.57 -6.93 14.54
CA LEU A 376 -10.93 -7.80 13.42
C LEU A 376 -9.82 -7.82 12.34
N TYR A 377 -9.32 -6.67 11.91
CA TYR A 377 -8.22 -6.61 10.93
C TYR A 377 -6.93 -7.24 11.46
N THR A 378 -6.60 -6.99 12.74
CA THR A 378 -5.41 -7.59 13.35
C THR A 378 -5.49 -9.12 13.32
N GLN A 379 -6.62 -9.68 13.70
CA GLN A 379 -6.84 -11.12 13.68
C GLN A 379 -7.00 -11.67 12.26
N ALA A 380 -7.64 -10.94 11.35
CA ALA A 380 -7.70 -11.33 9.94
C ALA A 380 -6.29 -11.46 9.33
N PHE A 381 -5.39 -10.52 9.61
CA PHE A 381 -3.99 -10.66 9.17
C PHE A 381 -3.29 -11.85 9.80
N GLN A 382 -3.49 -12.10 11.10
CA GLN A 382 -2.91 -13.26 11.78
C GLN A 382 -3.40 -14.57 11.14
N GLU A 383 -4.71 -14.69 10.91
CA GLU A 383 -5.31 -15.86 10.27
C GLU A 383 -4.84 -16.04 8.83
N LEU A 384 -4.86 -15.01 8.01
CA LEU A 384 -4.40 -15.07 6.61
C LEU A 384 -2.93 -15.52 6.51
N TYR A 385 -2.07 -14.99 7.40
CA TYR A 385 -0.66 -15.37 7.41
C TYR A 385 -0.46 -16.79 7.95
N TYR A 386 -1.22 -17.19 8.97
CA TYR A 386 -1.19 -18.56 9.48
C TYR A 386 -1.63 -19.55 8.40
N GLN A 387 -2.77 -19.29 7.74
CA GLN A 387 -3.28 -20.13 6.67
C GLN A 387 -2.27 -20.23 5.50
N ALA A 388 -1.75 -19.10 5.04
CA ALA A 388 -0.77 -19.10 3.96
C ALA A 388 0.49 -19.88 4.31
N ASP A 389 1.09 -19.60 5.49
CA ASP A 389 2.43 -20.10 5.83
C ASP A 389 2.41 -21.52 6.43
N LYS A 390 1.37 -21.88 7.19
CA LYS A 390 1.32 -23.13 7.93
C LYS A 390 0.42 -24.18 7.29
N VAL A 391 -0.69 -23.76 6.67
CA VAL A 391 -1.65 -24.68 6.07
C VAL A 391 -1.39 -24.87 4.57
N HIS A 392 -1.15 -23.78 3.83
CA HIS A 392 -1.07 -23.78 2.37
C HIS A 392 0.35 -23.61 1.79
N GLN A 393 1.40 -23.88 2.57
CA GLN A 393 2.79 -23.92 2.11
C GLN A 393 3.30 -22.65 1.43
N GLY A 394 2.80 -21.49 1.86
CA GLY A 394 3.30 -20.17 1.49
C GLY A 394 2.35 -19.26 0.72
N ALA A 395 1.23 -19.76 0.17
CA ALA A 395 0.26 -18.93 -0.53
C ALA A 395 -1.17 -19.45 -0.38
N LEU A 396 -2.13 -18.55 -0.20
CA LEU A 396 -3.55 -18.86 -0.13
C LEU A 396 -4.07 -19.40 -1.48
N PRO A 397 -4.92 -20.42 -1.49
CA PRO A 397 -5.50 -20.97 -2.72
C PRO A 397 -6.45 -20.00 -3.42
N VAL A 398 -7.24 -19.23 -2.67
CA VAL A 398 -8.05 -18.13 -3.19
C VAL A 398 -7.36 -16.81 -2.85
N PRO A 399 -7.14 -15.92 -3.84
CA PRO A 399 -6.56 -14.60 -3.56
C PRO A 399 -7.44 -13.81 -2.58
N VAL A 400 -6.83 -13.05 -1.68
CA VAL A 400 -7.56 -12.16 -0.76
C VAL A 400 -7.22 -10.72 -1.07
N ARG A 401 -8.24 -9.89 -1.27
CA ARG A 401 -8.10 -8.45 -1.53
C ARG A 401 -8.66 -7.65 -0.36
N LEU A 402 -7.80 -6.88 0.27
CA LEU A 402 -8.17 -5.90 1.30
C LEU A 402 -8.48 -4.58 0.60
N MET A 403 -9.69 -4.09 0.72
CA MET A 403 -10.10 -2.81 0.13
C MET A 403 -10.46 -1.83 1.24
N PHE A 404 -9.58 -0.87 1.46
CA PHE A 404 -9.73 0.13 2.50
C PHE A 404 -10.27 1.43 1.88
N ASP A 405 -11.58 1.59 1.80
CA ASP A 405 -12.17 2.90 1.51
C ASP A 405 -12.12 3.75 2.80
N GLU A 406 -11.71 5.00 2.70
CA GLU A 406 -11.43 5.85 3.86
C GLU A 406 -10.36 5.26 4.81
N PHE A 407 -9.23 4.82 4.26
CA PHE A 407 -8.13 4.17 5.02
C PHE A 407 -7.72 4.91 6.30
N ALA A 408 -7.88 6.24 6.33
CA ALA A 408 -7.55 7.06 7.49
C ALA A 408 -8.40 6.76 8.75
N ASN A 409 -9.56 6.15 8.57
CA ASN A 409 -10.50 5.84 9.64
C ASN A 409 -10.37 4.40 10.14
N VAL A 410 -9.50 3.60 9.53
CA VAL A 410 -9.30 2.18 9.88
C VAL A 410 -8.20 2.07 10.91
N ALA A 411 -8.50 1.41 12.02
CA ALA A 411 -7.51 0.99 12.99
C ALA A 411 -6.77 -0.26 12.47
N LEU A 412 -5.50 -0.09 12.13
CA LEU A 412 -4.69 -1.17 11.56
C LEU A 412 -3.75 -1.79 12.60
N PRO A 413 -3.32 -3.06 12.41
CA PRO A 413 -2.36 -3.68 13.29
C PRO A 413 -1.01 -2.96 13.24
N ASP A 414 -0.28 -3.03 14.35
CA ASP A 414 1.09 -2.54 14.43
C ASP A 414 1.97 -3.19 13.37
N GLY A 415 2.85 -2.37 12.79
CA GLY A 415 3.76 -2.84 11.76
C GLY A 415 3.08 -3.15 10.43
N TYR A 416 1.93 -2.54 10.13
CA TYR A 416 1.21 -2.71 8.87
C TYR A 416 2.12 -2.58 7.63
N ALA A 417 3.07 -1.63 7.63
CA ALA A 417 4.03 -1.47 6.53
C ALA A 417 4.88 -2.74 6.30
N ARG A 418 5.24 -3.47 7.37
CA ARG A 418 5.97 -4.75 7.28
C ARG A 418 5.07 -5.87 6.76
N LEU A 419 3.82 -5.92 7.22
CA LEU A 419 2.83 -6.86 6.70
C LEU A 419 2.65 -6.63 5.20
N GLN A 420 2.40 -5.39 4.79
CA GLN A 420 2.22 -5.01 3.40
C GLN A 420 3.37 -5.50 2.50
N ALA A 421 4.62 -5.35 2.94
CA ALA A 421 5.80 -5.79 2.18
C ALA A 421 5.83 -7.30 1.87
N THR A 422 5.14 -8.12 2.68
CA THR A 422 5.15 -9.59 2.58
C THR A 422 3.85 -10.20 2.05
N MET A 423 2.81 -9.41 1.83
CA MET A 423 1.49 -9.85 1.33
C MET A 423 1.56 -10.58 -0.01
N ARG A 424 2.37 -10.06 -0.94
CA ARG A 424 2.46 -10.57 -2.31
C ARG A 424 2.73 -12.07 -2.39
N SER A 425 3.68 -12.58 -1.60
CA SER A 425 4.06 -14.00 -1.62
C SER A 425 2.93 -14.91 -1.15
N ARG A 426 2.01 -14.39 -0.33
CA ARG A 426 0.90 -15.09 0.28
C ARG A 426 -0.42 -15.00 -0.50
N ASN A 427 -0.39 -14.41 -1.69
CA ASN A 427 -1.58 -14.15 -2.51
C ASN A 427 -2.57 -13.19 -1.83
N ILE A 428 -2.05 -12.25 -1.05
CA ILE A 428 -2.80 -11.17 -0.40
C ILE A 428 -2.51 -9.86 -1.13
N MET A 429 -3.54 -9.07 -1.37
CA MET A 429 -3.51 -7.80 -2.09
C MET A 429 -4.15 -6.73 -1.23
N SER A 430 -3.69 -5.49 -1.36
CA SER A 430 -4.25 -4.35 -0.63
C SER A 430 -4.45 -3.15 -1.54
N THR A 431 -5.64 -2.59 -1.48
CA THR A 431 -5.99 -1.32 -2.14
C THR A 431 -6.29 -0.29 -1.04
N ILE A 432 -5.41 0.67 -0.89
CA ILE A 432 -5.50 1.77 0.07
C ILE A 432 -6.08 2.98 -0.65
N ILE A 433 -7.24 3.46 -0.19
CA ILE A 433 -7.92 4.61 -0.75
C ILE A 433 -7.84 5.78 0.25
N LEU A 434 -7.30 6.90 -0.21
CA LEU A 434 -7.03 8.10 0.58
C LEU A 434 -7.70 9.32 -0.06
N GLN A 435 -8.06 10.30 0.74
CA GLN A 435 -8.49 11.61 0.24
C GLN A 435 -7.29 12.47 -0.19
N ASN A 436 -6.18 12.37 0.54
CA ASN A 436 -4.93 13.10 0.29
C ASN A 436 -3.73 12.40 0.96
N ILE A 437 -2.53 12.78 0.56
CA ILE A 437 -1.28 12.19 1.10
C ILE A 437 -1.04 12.60 2.56
N SER A 438 -1.55 13.76 3.00
CA SER A 438 -1.38 14.20 4.39
C SER A 438 -2.04 13.25 5.39
N GLN A 439 -3.12 12.56 5.00
CA GLN A 439 -3.74 11.52 5.84
C GLN A 439 -2.75 10.39 6.13
N LEU A 440 -2.03 9.90 5.11
CA LEU A 440 -1.05 8.84 5.28
C LEU A 440 0.13 9.29 6.15
N LYS A 441 0.61 10.53 5.93
CA LYS A 441 1.68 11.13 6.75
C LYS A 441 1.27 11.25 8.23
N ALA A 442 0.02 11.64 8.50
CA ALA A 442 -0.49 11.76 9.86
C ALA A 442 -0.58 10.41 10.58
N LEU A 443 -0.97 9.34 9.87
CA LEU A 443 -1.12 8.00 10.43
C LEU A 443 0.22 7.31 10.69
N PHE A 444 1.16 7.38 9.76
CA PHE A 444 2.37 6.55 9.77
C PHE A 444 3.66 7.35 9.96
N LYS A 445 3.57 8.66 10.17
CA LYS A 445 4.74 9.54 10.43
C LYS A 445 5.92 9.19 9.50
N ASP A 446 6.93 8.50 10.03
CA ASP A 446 8.16 8.17 9.29
C ASP A 446 7.99 6.98 8.32
N ASP A 447 7.01 6.10 8.54
CA ASP A 447 6.79 4.89 7.73
C ASP A 447 5.92 5.11 6.48
N TRP A 448 5.33 6.29 6.29
CA TRP A 448 4.38 6.57 5.19
C TRP A 448 5.01 6.36 3.80
N GLU A 449 6.28 6.75 3.62
CA GLU A 449 7.00 6.54 2.35
C GLU A 449 7.21 5.04 2.08
N GLY A 450 7.43 4.26 3.13
CA GLY A 450 7.54 2.80 3.05
C GLY A 450 6.26 2.15 2.52
N ILE A 451 5.09 2.62 2.99
CA ILE A 451 3.79 2.14 2.53
C ILE A 451 3.58 2.42 1.04
N ILE A 452 3.89 3.64 0.59
CA ILE A 452 3.81 3.98 -0.84
C ILE A 452 4.85 3.20 -1.64
N GLY A 453 6.08 3.11 -1.14
CA GLY A 453 7.18 2.39 -1.80
C GLY A 453 6.92 0.88 -1.96
N ASN A 454 6.11 0.29 -1.09
CA ASN A 454 5.68 -1.09 -1.22
C ASN A 454 4.61 -1.30 -2.30
N ALA A 455 3.87 -0.27 -2.69
CA ALA A 455 2.85 -0.37 -3.71
C ALA A 455 3.42 -0.21 -5.13
N ASP A 456 3.15 -1.17 -6.01
CA ASP A 456 3.60 -1.10 -7.40
C ASP A 456 2.70 -0.22 -8.28
N SER A 457 1.49 0.11 -7.82
CA SER A 457 0.54 0.96 -8.55
C SER A 457 0.08 2.13 -7.68
N PHE A 458 0.13 3.31 -8.25
CA PHE A 458 -0.37 4.54 -7.65
C PHE A 458 -1.32 5.23 -8.63
N VAL A 459 -2.55 5.51 -8.19
CA VAL A 459 -3.58 6.16 -9.02
C VAL A 459 -4.03 7.45 -8.36
N TYR A 460 -3.93 8.55 -9.09
CA TYR A 460 -4.42 9.85 -8.66
C TYR A 460 -5.67 10.25 -9.44
N LEU A 461 -6.76 10.50 -8.72
CA LEU A 461 -8.08 10.79 -9.27
C LEU A 461 -8.48 12.27 -9.23
N GLY A 462 -7.53 13.15 -8.86
CA GLY A 462 -7.82 14.58 -8.67
C GLY A 462 -8.10 14.93 -7.22
N GLY A 463 -7.95 16.20 -6.88
CA GLY A 463 -8.16 16.73 -5.53
C GLY A 463 -7.73 18.19 -5.44
N ASN A 464 -7.88 18.80 -4.25
CA ASN A 464 -7.58 20.23 -4.05
C ASN A 464 -6.45 20.48 -3.02
N GLU A 465 -5.80 19.43 -2.50
CA GLU A 465 -4.81 19.56 -1.45
C GLU A 465 -3.41 19.80 -2.03
N GLN A 466 -2.80 20.92 -1.64
CA GLN A 466 -1.54 21.42 -2.22
C GLN A 466 -0.36 20.45 -2.02
N SER A 467 -0.26 19.80 -0.86
CA SER A 467 0.86 18.88 -0.59
C SER A 467 0.80 17.65 -1.48
N THR A 468 -0.41 17.17 -1.79
CA THR A 468 -0.64 16.09 -2.75
C THR A 468 -0.23 16.53 -4.16
N HIS A 469 -0.61 17.73 -4.60
CA HIS A 469 -0.22 18.21 -5.94
C HIS A 469 1.30 18.29 -6.11
N LYS A 470 2.01 18.80 -5.10
CA LYS A 470 3.49 18.83 -5.09
C LYS A 470 4.07 17.43 -5.18
N TYR A 471 3.55 16.52 -4.36
CA TYR A 471 4.02 15.14 -4.32
C TYR A 471 3.83 14.43 -5.67
N ILE A 472 2.65 14.57 -6.30
CA ILE A 472 2.39 14.00 -7.63
C ILE A 472 3.33 14.60 -8.68
N SER A 473 3.52 15.93 -8.69
CA SER A 473 4.43 16.60 -9.62
C SER A 473 5.88 16.11 -9.49
N GLU A 474 6.35 15.90 -8.25
CA GLU A 474 7.68 15.33 -7.96
C GLU A 474 7.79 13.87 -8.44
N LEU A 475 6.76 13.05 -8.24
CA LEU A 475 6.73 11.66 -8.73
C LEU A 475 6.75 11.57 -10.27
N LEU A 476 6.10 12.50 -10.95
CA LEU A 476 6.10 12.58 -12.41
C LEU A 476 7.49 12.94 -12.97
N GLY A 477 8.29 13.68 -12.21
CA GLY A 477 9.64 14.06 -12.57
C GLY A 477 9.72 15.24 -13.54
N LYS A 478 10.92 15.47 -14.11
CA LYS A 478 11.21 16.59 -15.01
C LYS A 478 11.51 16.11 -16.42
N GLU A 479 11.07 16.88 -17.40
CA GLU A 479 11.43 16.78 -18.81
C GLU A 479 12.36 17.92 -19.21
N THR A 480 13.13 17.72 -20.27
CA THR A 480 13.94 18.77 -20.90
C THR A 480 13.12 19.44 -21.99
N ILE A 481 12.94 20.75 -21.89
CA ILE A 481 12.25 21.54 -22.91
C ILE A 481 13.19 22.58 -23.53
N ASP A 482 12.99 22.85 -24.82
CA ASP A 482 13.67 23.92 -25.52
C ASP A 482 12.96 25.26 -25.25
N THR A 483 13.68 26.22 -24.66
CA THR A 483 13.18 27.56 -24.43
C THR A 483 13.83 28.54 -25.38
N ARG A 484 13.02 29.40 -25.97
CA ARG A 484 13.45 30.43 -26.89
C ARG A 484 13.20 31.80 -26.29
N THR A 485 14.26 32.51 -25.97
CA THR A 485 14.19 33.90 -25.48
C THR A 485 14.54 34.85 -26.60
N SER A 486 13.66 35.75 -26.94
CA SER A 486 13.92 36.84 -27.90
C SER A 486 14.08 38.15 -27.17
N SER A 487 15.18 38.87 -27.41
CA SER A 487 15.42 40.21 -26.92
C SER A 487 15.49 41.17 -28.10
N GLN A 488 14.64 42.19 -28.06
CA GLN A 488 14.61 43.26 -29.08
C GLN A 488 14.91 44.60 -28.43
N SER A 489 16.01 45.21 -28.81
CA SER A 489 16.34 46.58 -28.42
C SER A 489 15.76 47.57 -29.44
N LYS A 490 14.93 48.50 -28.99
CA LYS A 490 14.38 49.60 -29.81
C LYS A 490 15.27 50.84 -29.64
N GLY A 491 16.11 51.12 -30.61
CA GLY A 491 16.97 52.31 -30.66
C GLY A 491 17.51 52.53 -32.09
N ARG A 492 18.25 53.63 -32.30
CA ARG A 492 18.78 54.01 -33.64
C ARG A 492 19.71 52.92 -34.24
N ASN A 493 20.18 51.95 -33.41
CA ASN A 493 20.92 50.75 -33.79
C ASN A 493 20.25 49.53 -33.13
N GLY A 494 18.96 49.33 -33.39
CA GLY A 494 18.21 48.21 -32.81
C GLY A 494 18.82 46.83 -33.16
N SER A 495 19.05 45.98 -32.16
CA SER A 495 19.54 44.62 -32.34
C SER A 495 18.44 43.63 -31.96
N PHE A 496 18.33 42.55 -32.72
CA PHE A 496 17.49 41.42 -32.42
C PHE A 496 18.39 40.24 -32.08
N SER A 497 18.22 39.68 -30.87
CA SER A 497 18.95 38.49 -30.42
C SER A 497 17.95 37.39 -30.07
N GLN A 498 18.19 36.20 -30.57
CA GLN A 498 17.47 34.99 -30.16
C GLN A 498 18.44 34.05 -29.45
N ASN A 499 18.10 33.68 -28.24
CA ASN A 499 18.85 32.71 -27.48
C ASN A 499 18.00 31.42 -27.35
N PHE A 500 18.59 30.28 -27.70
CA PHE A 500 18.01 28.95 -27.52
C PHE A 500 18.69 28.34 -26.32
N GLN A 501 17.89 27.96 -25.34
CA GLN A 501 18.38 27.34 -24.11
C GLN A 501 17.49 26.13 -23.78
N GLN A 502 18.13 25.07 -23.33
CA GLN A 502 17.40 23.94 -22.74
C GLN A 502 17.23 24.18 -21.25
N THR A 503 16.03 23.85 -20.74
CA THR A 503 15.72 23.97 -19.33
C THR A 503 14.90 22.77 -18.86
N GLY A 504 14.98 22.45 -17.57
CA GLY A 504 14.13 21.43 -16.95
C GLY A 504 12.78 22.00 -16.56
N ARG A 505 11.71 21.30 -16.92
CA ARG A 505 10.35 21.59 -16.49
C ARG A 505 9.75 20.31 -15.86
N GLU A 506 8.97 20.45 -14.80
CA GLU A 506 8.16 19.36 -14.32
C GLU A 506 7.24 18.86 -15.46
N LEU A 507 7.15 17.52 -15.65
CA LEU A 507 6.28 16.90 -16.65
C LEU A 507 4.83 17.38 -16.50
N MET A 508 4.43 17.67 -15.24
CA MET A 508 3.20 18.33 -14.87
C MET A 508 3.46 19.17 -13.61
N THR A 509 3.27 20.48 -13.68
CA THR A 509 3.46 21.35 -12.51
C THR A 509 2.35 21.10 -11.47
N PRO A 510 2.56 21.45 -10.18
CA PRO A 510 1.51 21.30 -9.16
C PRO A 510 0.20 21.99 -9.52
N ASP A 511 0.27 23.11 -10.24
CA ASP A 511 -0.90 23.84 -10.72
C ASP A 511 -1.63 23.09 -11.85
N GLU A 512 -0.91 22.42 -12.72
CA GLU A 512 -1.47 21.55 -13.76
C GLU A 512 -2.05 20.29 -13.15
N VAL A 513 -1.41 19.69 -12.15
CA VAL A 513 -1.97 18.54 -11.38
C VAL A 513 -3.29 18.93 -10.74
N ARG A 514 -3.40 20.12 -10.15
CA ARG A 514 -4.64 20.63 -9.59
C ARG A 514 -5.74 20.77 -10.63
N ARG A 515 -5.39 21.13 -11.87
CA ARG A 515 -6.34 21.32 -12.99
C ARG A 515 -6.59 20.04 -13.81
N LEU A 516 -6.16 18.88 -13.32
CA LEU A 516 -6.47 17.60 -13.98
C LEU A 516 -7.97 17.50 -14.26
N ASP A 517 -8.33 17.22 -15.51
CA ASP A 517 -9.74 17.03 -15.88
C ASP A 517 -10.37 15.92 -15.03
N ASN A 518 -11.57 16.19 -14.50
CA ASN A 518 -12.25 15.25 -13.61
C ASN A 518 -12.59 13.89 -14.27
N LYS A 519 -12.54 13.80 -15.59
CA LYS A 519 -12.70 12.53 -16.31
C LYS A 519 -11.42 11.67 -16.27
N ASN A 520 -10.28 12.26 -16.01
CA ASN A 520 -8.98 11.64 -16.12
C ASN A 520 -8.41 11.21 -14.77
N ALA A 521 -7.52 10.24 -14.81
CA ALA A 521 -6.68 9.79 -13.72
C ALA A 521 -5.23 9.74 -14.17
N ILE A 522 -4.29 10.00 -13.23
CA ILE A 522 -2.87 9.77 -13.44
C ILE A 522 -2.51 8.42 -12.82
N VAL A 523 -1.87 7.56 -13.61
CA VAL A 523 -1.43 6.24 -13.14
C VAL A 523 0.09 6.14 -13.22
N LEU A 524 0.68 5.75 -12.10
CA LEU A 524 2.10 5.42 -12.00
C LEU A 524 2.23 3.93 -11.65
N ILE A 525 3.00 3.20 -12.47
CA ILE A 525 3.38 1.81 -12.20
C ILE A 525 4.88 1.78 -12.03
N ARG A 526 5.38 1.15 -10.98
CA ARG A 526 6.82 1.10 -10.68
C ARG A 526 7.63 0.63 -11.89
N GLY A 527 8.61 1.44 -12.33
CA GLY A 527 9.50 1.14 -13.45
C GLY A 527 8.90 1.39 -14.83
N GLU A 528 7.71 2.00 -14.91
CA GLU A 528 7.08 2.44 -16.14
C GLU A 528 7.00 3.97 -16.22
N LYS A 529 6.76 4.47 -17.42
CA LYS A 529 6.42 5.87 -17.61
C LYS A 529 5.01 6.14 -17.10
N PRO A 530 4.75 7.29 -16.44
CA PRO A 530 3.42 7.67 -16.02
C PRO A 530 2.47 7.78 -17.22
N VAL A 531 1.19 7.52 -16.98
CA VAL A 531 0.15 7.69 -18.01
C VAL A 531 -1.04 8.48 -17.46
N ILE A 532 -1.72 9.19 -18.35
CA ILE A 532 -3.04 9.76 -18.11
C ILE A 532 -4.04 8.93 -18.89
N ASP A 533 -5.13 8.53 -18.24
CA ASP A 533 -6.22 7.78 -18.85
C ASP A 533 -7.57 8.18 -18.25
N GLU A 534 -8.65 7.88 -18.93
CA GLU A 534 -10.01 8.12 -18.43
C GLU A 534 -10.30 7.25 -17.21
N LYS A 535 -11.00 7.80 -16.23
CA LYS A 535 -11.55 7.04 -15.10
C LYS A 535 -12.50 5.97 -15.62
N TYR A 536 -12.54 4.82 -14.95
CA TYR A 536 -13.40 3.73 -15.38
C TYR A 536 -14.88 4.10 -15.29
N ASP A 537 -15.60 3.95 -16.38
CA ASP A 537 -17.06 4.15 -16.40
C ASP A 537 -17.74 2.88 -15.87
N ILE A 538 -18.29 2.95 -14.66
CA ILE A 538 -18.97 1.82 -14.02
C ILE A 538 -20.11 1.26 -14.87
N LEU A 539 -20.80 2.12 -15.67
CA LEU A 539 -21.90 1.70 -16.53
C LEU A 539 -21.46 0.78 -17.68
N LYS A 540 -20.16 0.74 -17.98
CA LYS A 540 -19.59 -0.18 -18.97
C LYS A 540 -19.14 -1.51 -18.35
N HIS A 541 -19.29 -1.70 -17.04
CA HIS A 541 -18.89 -2.94 -16.40
C HIS A 541 -19.82 -4.10 -16.80
N PRO A 542 -19.28 -5.29 -17.13
CA PRO A 542 -20.11 -6.44 -17.57
C PRO A 542 -21.22 -6.81 -16.58
N ASN A 543 -20.94 -6.69 -15.28
CA ASN A 543 -21.88 -7.04 -14.21
C ASN A 543 -22.73 -5.88 -13.69
N ILE A 544 -22.76 -4.73 -14.38
CA ILE A 544 -23.50 -3.55 -13.91
C ILE A 544 -24.99 -3.83 -13.68
N HIS A 545 -25.61 -4.60 -14.56
CA HIS A 545 -27.03 -4.96 -14.48
C HIS A 545 -27.40 -5.80 -13.27
N ARG A 546 -26.44 -6.34 -12.56
CA ARG A 546 -26.59 -7.15 -11.32
C ARG A 546 -26.37 -6.30 -10.06
N THR A 547 -26.22 -5.01 -10.19
CA THR A 547 -25.94 -4.07 -9.10
C THR A 547 -26.99 -2.97 -9.03
N GLU A 548 -27.13 -2.32 -7.87
CA GLU A 548 -28.05 -1.19 -7.69
C GLU A 548 -27.75 -0.06 -8.69
N ASP A 549 -26.47 0.22 -8.98
CA ASP A 549 -26.06 1.23 -9.97
C ASP A 549 -26.56 0.91 -11.39
N GLY A 550 -26.87 -0.35 -11.68
CA GLY A 550 -27.44 -0.82 -12.94
C GLY A 550 -28.93 -1.10 -12.88
N GLY A 551 -29.60 -0.76 -11.78
CA GLY A 551 -31.05 -0.90 -11.61
C GLY A 551 -31.49 -2.21 -10.95
N ALA A 552 -30.59 -3.06 -10.46
CA ALA A 552 -30.94 -4.21 -9.63
C ALA A 552 -31.43 -3.76 -8.23
N PRO A 553 -32.21 -4.57 -7.53
CA PRO A 553 -32.61 -4.27 -6.17
C PRO A 553 -31.38 -4.08 -5.25
N PRO A 554 -31.42 -3.15 -4.30
CA PRO A 554 -30.37 -3.02 -3.30
C PRO A 554 -30.29 -4.27 -2.43
N TYR A 555 -29.08 -4.64 -2.02
CA TYR A 555 -28.90 -5.70 -1.04
C TYR A 555 -29.29 -5.21 0.36
N LEU A 556 -30.08 -6.01 1.05
CA LEU A 556 -30.43 -5.83 2.46
C LEU A 556 -29.89 -7.01 3.24
N HIS A 557 -28.98 -6.72 4.18
CA HIS A 557 -28.37 -7.76 4.99
C HIS A 557 -29.32 -8.20 6.12
N THR A 558 -29.42 -9.50 6.32
CA THR A 558 -30.06 -10.11 7.48
C THR A 558 -28.98 -10.86 8.23
N PRO A 559 -28.69 -10.51 9.48
CA PRO A 559 -27.67 -11.20 10.28
C PRO A 559 -28.01 -12.68 10.44
N LEU A 560 -26.97 -13.53 10.51
CA LEU A 560 -27.16 -14.97 10.73
C LEU A 560 -27.85 -15.27 12.06
N ARG A 561 -27.61 -14.44 13.07
CA ARG A 561 -28.23 -14.51 14.40
C ARG A 561 -29.04 -13.26 14.60
N ALA A 562 -30.27 -13.26 14.09
CA ALA A 562 -31.23 -12.20 14.33
C ALA A 562 -31.52 -12.09 15.83
N PHE A 563 -31.92 -10.91 16.31
CA PHE A 563 -32.38 -10.73 17.69
C PHE A 563 -33.53 -11.71 17.97
N ALA A 564 -33.30 -12.67 18.81
CA ALA A 564 -34.34 -13.55 19.31
C ALA A 564 -35.45 -12.81 20.12
N ALA A 565 -35.20 -11.55 20.46
CA ALA A 565 -36.12 -10.73 21.24
C ALA A 565 -37.42 -10.39 20.50
N ASP A 566 -37.42 -10.27 19.16
CA ASP A 566 -38.65 -10.04 18.41
C ASP A 566 -39.46 -11.30 18.15
N ASP A 567 -38.83 -12.48 18.17
CA ASP A 567 -39.52 -13.78 18.08
C ASP A 567 -40.17 -14.22 19.43
N LEU A 568 -39.82 -13.57 20.54
CA LEU A 568 -40.38 -13.82 21.86
C LEU A 568 -41.48 -12.83 22.28
N SER A 569 -41.87 -11.88 21.42
CA SER A 569 -43.10 -11.13 21.63
C SER A 569 -44.32 -12.02 21.30
N PHE A 570 -44.61 -12.96 22.18
CA PHE A 570 -45.94 -13.52 22.26
C PHE A 570 -46.87 -12.38 22.63
N PRO A 571 -47.90 -12.08 21.84
CA PRO A 571 -48.91 -11.14 22.29
C PRO A 571 -49.59 -11.78 23.54
N ILE A 572 -49.19 -11.33 24.70
CA ILE A 572 -49.90 -11.66 25.95
C ILE A 572 -51.19 -10.89 25.87
N GLU A 573 -52.26 -11.52 25.38
CA GLU A 573 -53.57 -10.89 25.27
C GLU A 573 -54.25 -10.74 26.65
N ASN A 574 -53.83 -11.52 27.67
CA ASN A 574 -54.29 -11.44 29.04
C ASN A 574 -53.18 -11.79 30.04
N ILE A 575 -53.10 -11.04 31.15
CA ILE A 575 -52.20 -11.33 32.28
C ILE A 575 -52.45 -12.72 32.91
N ASP A 576 -53.65 -13.26 32.74
CA ASP A 576 -54.04 -14.58 33.24
C ASP A 576 -53.45 -15.76 32.44
N ASP A 577 -52.78 -15.50 31.28
CA ASP A 577 -52.10 -16.48 30.46
C ASP A 577 -50.66 -16.76 30.91
N ILE A 578 -50.19 -16.09 31.99
CA ILE A 578 -48.85 -16.31 32.55
C ILE A 578 -48.97 -17.41 33.64
N GLU A 579 -48.64 -18.65 33.29
CA GLU A 579 -48.32 -19.68 34.28
C GLU A 579 -46.97 -19.40 34.92
N ILE A 580 -46.98 -18.94 36.18
CA ILE A 580 -45.78 -18.86 37.01
C ILE A 580 -45.41 -20.32 37.37
N LEU A 581 -44.43 -20.88 36.70
CA LEU A 581 -43.78 -22.10 37.13
C LEU A 581 -43.05 -21.83 38.44
N GLU A 582 -43.68 -22.19 39.55
CA GLU A 582 -43.06 -22.18 40.88
C GLU A 582 -41.80 -23.07 40.86
N GLU A 583 -40.74 -22.54 41.40
CA GLU A 583 -39.38 -23.05 41.50
C GLU A 583 -39.27 -24.53 41.86
N PHE A 584 -38.36 -25.20 41.17
CA PHE A 584 -37.72 -26.39 41.71
C PHE A 584 -36.73 -25.95 42.82
N THR A 585 -37.08 -26.19 44.08
CA THR A 585 -36.15 -26.19 45.22
C THR A 585 -35.19 -27.34 45.15
#